data_332d5a77fcf0af3018ae05a2086a26c7
#
_entry.id   332d5a77fcf0af3018ae05a2086a26c7
#
_cell.length_a   1.000
_cell.length_b   1.000
_cell.length_c   1.000
_cell.angle_alpha   90.00
_cell.angle_beta   90.00
_cell.angle_gamma   90.00
#
_symmetry.space_group_name_H-M   'P 1'
#
loop_
_entity.id
_entity.type
_entity.pdbx_description
1 polymer ?
#
loop_
_entity_poly.entity_id
_entity_poly.type
_entity_poly.pdbx_seq_one_letter_code
_entity_poly.pdbx_strand_id
1 'polypeptide(L)'
;MAETKDKDHAIELVRIIACLLVIMAHSQLGVVENNSIVSGRLAFSTFIADDVPLFLLVTGFFFFNRVHSDSSIIQAFPYKAKSFLSRIYIPTIVYILISILYRYFTGAQSSIVDADWDYLGRFLFRLAPGDHLWYICTYMSFVFFFPMLAFICQNDPQKNKLRRVLLGVAIAGTIITDVQYFFKMNLFDIEKFLWGYCTIFLIIGYELSLFLPKFKDQKKKLFAIGVALYLAGFLIKYGLQDYMFIKYGYVSNRFRWLQCTPCFITAAGMFLSTYSIGSLIKRGGIPSRIINFVGSCTFAIYLFHMLVISETGGWRNFFFMKFGHETTFFSTFAYYLSYAFAVFGVALIIAAIFKYAIEKPIERLFRRWLVQR
;
A
#
# COMPACT_ATOMS: atom_id res chain seq x y z
N MET A 1 -29.04 -10.53 15.17
CA MET A 1 -28.28 -10.46 13.89
C MET A 1 -27.60 -9.11 13.87
N ALA A 2 -26.28 -9.03 14.10
CA ALA A 2 -25.56 -7.77 13.94
C ALA A 2 -25.56 -7.43 12.46
N GLU A 3 -26.17 -6.30 12.09
CA GLU A 3 -26.06 -5.70 10.77
C GLU A 3 -24.59 -5.71 10.35
N THR A 4 -24.27 -6.50 9.35
CA THR A 4 -22.98 -6.42 8.67
C THR A 4 -22.94 -5.04 8.03
N LYS A 5 -22.27 -4.08 8.70
CA LYS A 5 -22.05 -2.74 8.18
C LYS A 5 -21.52 -2.93 6.75
N ASP A 6 -22.34 -2.55 5.78
CA ASP A 6 -22.05 -2.74 4.36
C ASP A 6 -20.69 -2.12 4.06
N LYS A 7 -19.76 -2.94 3.54
CA LYS A 7 -18.41 -2.46 3.24
C LYS A 7 -18.50 -1.36 2.19
N ASP A 8 -17.71 -0.32 2.35
CA ASP A 8 -17.64 0.75 1.35
C ASP A 8 -16.86 0.24 0.12
N HIS A 9 -17.62 -0.19 -0.90
CA HIS A 9 -17.07 -0.71 -2.15
C HIS A 9 -16.17 0.30 -2.88
N ALA A 10 -16.32 1.61 -2.63
CA ALA A 10 -15.42 2.61 -3.21
C ALA A 10 -14.00 2.48 -2.61
N ILE A 11 -13.90 2.26 -1.31
CA ILE A 11 -12.60 2.01 -0.65
C ILE A 11 -12.05 0.62 -1.01
N GLU A 12 -12.92 -0.39 -1.16
CA GLU A 12 -12.47 -1.71 -1.62
C GLU A 12 -11.89 -1.63 -3.05
N LEU A 13 -12.42 -0.76 -3.92
CA LEU A 13 -11.84 -0.50 -5.24
C LEU A 13 -10.45 0.13 -5.14
N VAL A 14 -10.23 1.08 -4.21
CA VAL A 14 -8.88 1.65 -3.95
C VAL A 14 -7.90 0.56 -3.55
N ARG A 15 -8.31 -0.38 -2.68
CA ARG A 15 -7.46 -1.52 -2.28
C ARG A 15 -7.10 -2.44 -3.44
N ILE A 16 -8.06 -2.72 -4.34
CA ILE A 16 -7.85 -3.56 -5.52
C ILE A 16 -6.82 -2.90 -6.44
N ILE A 17 -6.97 -1.60 -6.72
CA ILE A 17 -6.01 -0.85 -7.53
C ILE A 17 -4.63 -0.85 -6.88
N ALA A 18 -4.54 -0.61 -5.56
CA ALA A 18 -3.28 -0.69 -4.83
C ALA A 18 -2.60 -2.07 -4.99
N CYS A 19 -3.35 -3.18 -4.88
CA CYS A 19 -2.82 -4.53 -5.11
C CYS A 19 -2.28 -4.73 -6.53
N LEU A 20 -3.00 -4.25 -7.55
CA LEU A 20 -2.55 -4.34 -8.93
C LEU A 20 -1.25 -3.55 -9.13
N LEU A 21 -1.17 -2.33 -8.57
CA LEU A 21 0.05 -1.53 -8.64
C LEU A 21 1.23 -2.19 -7.92
N VAL A 22 1.01 -2.83 -6.77
CA VAL A 22 2.07 -3.61 -6.06
C VAL A 22 2.60 -4.74 -6.96
N ILE A 23 1.73 -5.50 -7.60
CA ILE A 23 2.14 -6.57 -8.51
C ILE A 23 2.96 -6.00 -9.68
N MET A 24 2.51 -4.88 -10.27
CA MET A 24 3.23 -4.18 -11.33
C MET A 24 4.61 -3.68 -10.84
N ALA A 25 4.69 -3.13 -9.62
CA ALA A 25 5.92 -2.64 -9.02
C ALA A 25 6.96 -3.75 -8.83
N HIS A 26 6.54 -4.96 -8.46
CA HIS A 26 7.42 -6.13 -8.33
C HIS A 26 7.73 -6.83 -9.66
N SER A 27 7.10 -6.42 -10.76
CA SER A 27 7.28 -7.00 -12.11
C SER A 27 8.08 -6.09 -13.04
N GLN A 28 8.77 -5.07 -12.52
CA GLN A 28 9.35 -3.98 -13.31
C GLN A 28 10.42 -4.42 -14.30
N LEU A 29 10.38 -3.76 -15.44
CA LEU A 29 11.48 -3.75 -16.42
C LEU A 29 12.49 -2.65 -16.05
N GLY A 30 13.76 -2.84 -16.38
CA GLY A 30 14.77 -1.80 -16.21
C GLY A 30 14.41 -0.51 -16.96
N VAL A 31 14.53 0.65 -16.30
CA VAL A 31 14.25 1.96 -16.90
C VAL A 31 15.44 2.53 -17.68
N VAL A 32 16.63 1.95 -17.48
CA VAL A 32 17.86 2.31 -18.20
C VAL A 32 18.28 1.11 -19.03
N GLU A 33 18.54 1.33 -20.30
CA GLU A 33 19.04 0.34 -21.25
C GLU A 33 20.11 1.02 -22.13
N ASN A 34 21.26 0.39 -22.30
CA ASN A 34 22.39 0.91 -23.07
C ASN A 34 22.79 2.35 -22.66
N ASN A 35 22.87 2.61 -21.37
CA ASN A 35 23.17 3.95 -20.81
C ASN A 35 22.18 5.07 -21.21
N SER A 36 20.98 4.71 -21.66
CA SER A 36 19.94 5.67 -22.03
C SER A 36 18.64 5.37 -21.28
N ILE A 37 17.87 6.40 -21.00
CA ILE A 37 16.51 6.23 -20.44
C ILE A 37 15.57 5.68 -21.51
N VAL A 38 14.82 4.65 -21.14
CA VAL A 38 13.63 4.22 -21.87
C VAL A 38 12.42 5.00 -21.33
N SER A 39 12.10 6.11 -22.01
CA SER A 39 11.11 7.09 -21.56
C SER A 39 9.74 6.45 -21.22
N GLY A 40 9.29 5.48 -22.02
CA GLY A 40 8.04 4.76 -21.77
C GLY A 40 8.08 3.94 -20.47
N ARG A 41 9.21 3.30 -20.17
CA ARG A 41 9.41 2.52 -18.93
C ARG A 41 9.56 3.45 -17.71
N LEU A 42 10.22 4.61 -17.88
CA LEU A 42 10.32 5.60 -16.81
C LEU A 42 8.95 6.20 -16.48
N ALA A 43 8.19 6.61 -17.50
CA ALA A 43 6.83 7.13 -17.32
C ALA A 43 5.93 6.10 -16.62
N PHE A 44 5.96 4.85 -17.06
CA PHE A 44 5.17 3.80 -16.43
C PHE A 44 5.63 3.50 -15.01
N SER A 45 6.94 3.40 -14.75
CA SER A 45 7.48 3.22 -13.40
C SER A 45 7.05 4.33 -12.43
N THR A 46 7.01 5.58 -12.94
CA THR A 46 6.52 6.74 -12.17
C THR A 46 5.02 6.63 -11.89
N PHE A 47 4.25 6.12 -12.86
CA PHE A 47 2.80 5.90 -12.74
C PHE A 47 2.45 4.87 -11.66
N ILE A 48 3.18 3.75 -11.55
CA ILE A 48 2.85 2.68 -10.61
C ILE A 48 3.36 2.91 -9.17
N ALA A 49 4.16 3.93 -8.93
CA ALA A 49 4.88 4.12 -7.66
C ALA A 49 3.98 4.52 -6.47
N ASP A 50 2.66 4.61 -6.66
CA ASP A 50 1.69 4.94 -5.59
C ASP A 50 1.04 3.69 -4.97
N ASP A 51 1.58 2.51 -5.19
CA ASP A 51 1.10 1.22 -4.74
C ASP A 51 0.91 1.11 -3.22
N VAL A 52 1.99 1.16 -2.45
CA VAL A 52 1.95 1.11 -0.98
C VAL A 52 1.36 2.39 -0.37
N PRO A 53 1.64 3.61 -0.87
CA PRO A 53 0.95 4.83 -0.45
C PRO A 53 -0.57 4.71 -0.39
N LEU A 54 -1.21 4.08 -1.38
CA LEU A 54 -2.66 3.86 -1.35
C LEU A 54 -3.10 2.97 -0.17
N PHE A 55 -2.34 1.92 0.16
CA PHE A 55 -2.63 1.11 1.34
C PHE A 55 -2.48 1.89 2.64
N LEU A 56 -1.46 2.76 2.73
CA LEU A 56 -1.25 3.63 3.89
C LEU A 56 -2.38 4.64 4.05
N LEU A 57 -2.85 5.25 2.94
CA LEU A 57 -4.00 6.14 2.94
C LEU A 57 -5.27 5.42 3.38
N VAL A 58 -5.56 4.23 2.84
CA VAL A 58 -6.71 3.42 3.27
C VAL A 58 -6.60 3.03 4.73
N THR A 59 -5.40 2.71 5.20
CA THR A 59 -5.16 2.42 6.62
C THR A 59 -5.53 3.65 7.46
N GLY A 60 -4.98 4.82 7.16
CA GLY A 60 -5.29 6.06 7.86
C GLY A 60 -6.78 6.41 7.86
N PHE A 61 -7.44 6.16 6.74
CA PHE A 61 -8.87 6.40 6.58
C PHE A 61 -9.73 5.65 7.61
N PHE A 62 -9.34 4.43 7.99
CA PHE A 62 -10.11 3.61 8.95
C PHE A 62 -9.47 3.48 10.33
N PHE A 63 -8.20 3.83 10.47
CA PHE A 63 -7.44 3.48 11.66
C PHE A 63 -7.99 4.13 12.94
N PHE A 64 -8.55 5.34 12.83
CA PHE A 64 -8.99 6.15 13.96
C PHE A 64 -10.53 6.22 14.14
N ASN A 65 -11.31 5.46 13.37
CA ASN A 65 -12.78 5.56 13.34
C ASN A 65 -13.51 5.31 14.67
N ARG A 66 -12.82 4.80 15.71
CA ARG A 66 -13.40 4.53 17.03
C ARG A 66 -12.88 5.48 18.10
N VAL A 67 -12.14 6.49 17.72
CA VAL A 67 -11.52 7.41 18.67
C VAL A 67 -12.28 8.72 18.64
N HIS A 68 -13.07 8.97 19.68
CA HIS A 68 -13.90 10.17 19.81
C HIS A 68 -13.51 11.04 21.00
N SER A 69 -12.81 10.48 22.01
CA SER A 69 -12.36 11.16 23.22
C SER A 69 -11.09 10.50 23.77
N ASP A 70 -10.42 11.14 24.73
CA ASP A 70 -9.20 10.60 25.34
C ASP A 70 -9.45 9.27 26.07
N SER A 71 -10.58 9.11 26.74
CA SER A 71 -10.98 7.84 27.36
C SER A 71 -11.20 6.74 26.33
N SER A 72 -11.68 7.07 25.13
CA SER A 72 -11.89 6.10 24.06
C SER A 72 -10.59 5.56 23.46
N ILE A 73 -9.46 6.27 23.60
CA ILE A 73 -8.14 5.80 23.14
C ILE A 73 -7.72 4.55 23.89
N ILE A 74 -7.79 4.59 25.24
CA ILE A 74 -7.41 3.48 26.11
C ILE A 74 -8.30 2.26 25.83
N GLN A 75 -9.60 2.47 25.62
CA GLN A 75 -10.54 1.40 25.29
C GLN A 75 -10.32 0.82 23.87
N ALA A 76 -9.93 1.66 22.90
CA ALA A 76 -9.72 1.24 21.52
C ALA A 76 -8.39 0.49 21.32
N PHE A 77 -7.36 0.77 22.11
CA PHE A 77 -6.03 0.19 21.95
C PHE A 77 -6.02 -1.35 22.02
N PRO A 78 -6.54 -2.01 23.07
CA PRO A 78 -6.60 -3.47 23.12
C PRO A 78 -7.38 -4.07 21.94
N TYR A 79 -8.45 -3.42 21.50
CA TYR A 79 -9.20 -3.84 20.33
C TYR A 79 -8.35 -3.76 19.05
N LYS A 80 -7.58 -2.69 18.86
CA LYS A 80 -6.67 -2.53 17.71
C LYS A 80 -5.57 -3.59 17.73
N ALA A 81 -4.94 -3.82 18.88
CA ALA A 81 -3.90 -4.83 19.04
C ALA A 81 -4.45 -6.24 18.74
N LYS A 82 -5.60 -6.62 19.28
CA LYS A 82 -6.26 -7.91 19.01
C LYS A 82 -6.69 -8.05 17.55
N SER A 83 -7.20 -6.98 16.95
CA SER A 83 -7.57 -6.97 15.52
C SER A 83 -6.35 -7.14 14.63
N PHE A 84 -5.22 -6.51 14.95
CA PHE A 84 -3.96 -6.71 14.26
C PHE A 84 -3.48 -8.15 14.36
N LEU A 85 -3.43 -8.71 15.57
CA LEU A 85 -3.01 -10.10 15.79
C LEU A 85 -3.85 -11.09 14.99
N SER A 86 -5.18 -10.99 15.08
CA SER A 86 -6.07 -11.98 14.47
C SER A 86 -6.24 -11.85 12.96
N ARG A 87 -6.13 -10.64 12.40
CA ARG A 87 -6.45 -10.39 10.98
C ARG A 87 -5.24 -10.18 10.11
N ILE A 88 -4.09 -9.85 10.72
CA ILE A 88 -2.88 -9.52 9.98
C ILE A 88 -1.73 -10.41 10.42
N TYR A 89 -1.31 -10.34 11.69
CA TYR A 89 -0.08 -10.96 12.14
C TYR A 89 -0.12 -12.49 12.07
N ILE A 90 -1.13 -13.13 12.68
CA ILE A 90 -1.23 -14.61 12.66
C ILE A 90 -1.41 -15.14 11.22
N PRO A 91 -2.33 -14.62 10.38
CA PRO A 91 -2.37 -15.02 8.97
C PRO A 91 -1.04 -14.84 8.22
N THR A 92 -0.27 -13.79 8.53
CA THR A 92 1.07 -13.61 7.95
C THR A 92 2.03 -14.71 8.37
N ILE A 93 2.06 -15.08 9.67
CA ILE A 93 2.88 -16.18 10.14
C ILE A 93 2.51 -17.50 9.44
N VAL A 94 1.21 -17.78 9.29
CA VAL A 94 0.75 -18.98 8.57
C VAL A 94 1.20 -18.94 7.10
N TYR A 95 1.11 -17.76 6.43
CA TYR A 95 1.62 -17.60 5.08
C TYR A 95 3.13 -17.88 5.00
N ILE A 96 3.93 -17.36 5.93
CA ILE A 96 5.38 -17.58 5.97
C ILE A 96 5.70 -19.06 6.11
N LEU A 97 5.00 -19.76 7.02
CA LEU A 97 5.16 -21.20 7.18
C LEU A 97 4.82 -21.97 5.90
N ILE A 98 3.71 -21.63 5.23
CA ILE A 98 3.32 -22.21 3.94
C ILE A 98 4.42 -21.93 2.89
N SER A 99 4.95 -20.73 2.82
CA SER A 99 6.01 -20.35 1.86
C SER A 99 7.31 -21.12 2.11
N ILE A 100 7.71 -21.31 3.37
CA ILE A 100 8.91 -22.10 3.72
C ILE A 100 8.71 -23.57 3.31
N LEU A 101 7.58 -24.17 3.68
CA LEU A 101 7.27 -25.55 3.32
C LEU A 101 7.22 -25.72 1.80
N TYR A 102 6.59 -24.82 1.08
CA TYR A 102 6.52 -24.84 -0.36
C TYR A 102 7.93 -24.81 -1.00
N ARG A 103 8.80 -23.89 -0.58
CA ARG A 103 10.18 -23.79 -1.09
C ARG A 103 11.03 -25.01 -0.77
N TYR A 104 10.80 -25.60 0.39
CA TYR A 104 11.46 -26.85 0.76
C TYR A 104 11.05 -28.01 -0.15
N PHE A 105 9.77 -28.21 -0.36
CA PHE A 105 9.26 -29.30 -1.21
C PHE A 105 9.56 -29.11 -2.70
N THR A 106 9.71 -27.88 -3.17
CA THR A 106 10.11 -27.59 -4.56
C THR A 106 11.62 -27.59 -4.77
N GLY A 107 12.42 -27.83 -3.72
CA GLY A 107 13.88 -27.83 -3.80
C GLY A 107 14.50 -26.43 -3.95
N ALA A 108 13.70 -25.38 -3.83
CA ALA A 108 14.19 -23.99 -3.86
C ALA A 108 14.93 -23.58 -2.57
N GLN A 109 14.85 -24.40 -1.52
CA GLN A 109 15.55 -24.23 -0.23
C GLN A 109 16.06 -25.58 0.26
N SER A 110 17.38 -25.66 0.59
CA SER A 110 18.06 -26.92 0.93
C SER A 110 17.79 -27.44 2.36
N SER A 111 17.43 -26.57 3.29
CA SER A 111 17.05 -27.02 4.66
C SER A 111 16.03 -26.09 5.33
N ILE A 112 15.14 -26.70 6.14
CA ILE A 112 14.24 -25.95 7.05
C ILE A 112 15.01 -25.53 8.33
N VAL A 113 16.15 -26.12 8.61
CA VAL A 113 16.74 -26.21 9.97
C VAL A 113 17.98 -25.31 10.19
N ASP A 114 18.48 -24.60 9.20
CA ASP A 114 19.54 -23.60 9.42
C ASP A 114 19.03 -22.31 10.10
N ALA A 115 17.99 -22.46 10.91
CA ALA A 115 17.40 -21.38 11.68
C ALA A 115 18.16 -21.24 13.00
N ASP A 116 19.17 -20.38 13.00
CA ASP A 116 19.74 -19.84 14.24
C ASP A 116 18.73 -18.87 14.89
N TRP A 117 19.02 -18.39 16.10
CA TRP A 117 18.17 -17.44 16.82
C TRP A 117 17.96 -16.13 16.05
N ASP A 118 18.92 -15.72 15.20
CA ASP A 118 18.80 -14.55 14.34
C ASP A 118 17.76 -14.80 13.22
N TYR A 119 17.73 -16.00 12.64
CA TYR A 119 16.68 -16.38 11.68
C TYR A 119 15.28 -16.38 12.33
N LEU A 120 15.16 -16.95 13.53
CA LEU A 120 13.89 -16.94 14.26
C LEU A 120 13.47 -15.53 14.65
N GLY A 121 14.40 -14.68 15.08
CA GLY A 121 14.17 -13.26 15.36
C GLY A 121 13.74 -12.50 14.11
N ARG A 122 14.41 -12.72 12.98
CA ARG A 122 14.01 -12.16 11.68
C ARG A 122 12.64 -12.67 11.24
N PHE A 123 12.37 -13.95 11.45
CA PHE A 123 11.06 -14.56 11.16
C PHE A 123 9.93 -13.91 11.96
N LEU A 124 10.09 -13.75 13.28
CA LEU A 124 9.03 -13.24 14.15
C LEU A 124 8.89 -11.72 14.11
N PHE A 125 9.99 -10.97 13.99
CA PHE A 125 9.99 -9.52 14.12
C PHE A 125 10.17 -8.78 12.80
N ARG A 126 10.91 -9.34 11.84
CA ARG A 126 11.09 -8.77 10.50
C ARG A 126 10.22 -9.43 9.44
N LEU A 127 9.45 -10.47 9.83
CA LEU A 127 8.61 -11.23 8.90
C LEU A 127 9.40 -11.73 7.67
N ALA A 128 10.68 -12.12 7.90
CA ALA A 128 11.48 -12.81 6.88
C ALA A 128 10.89 -14.24 6.64
N PRO A 129 10.97 -14.77 5.42
CA PRO A 129 11.85 -14.39 4.32
C PRO A 129 11.20 -13.49 3.26
N GLY A 130 10.35 -12.58 3.60
CA GLY A 130 9.65 -11.78 2.58
C GLY A 130 9.95 -10.28 2.68
N ASP A 131 10.89 -9.76 1.87
CA ASP A 131 11.18 -8.32 1.80
C ASP A 131 9.94 -7.46 1.50
N HIS A 132 8.95 -8.03 0.80
CA HIS A 132 7.69 -7.36 0.51
C HIS A 132 6.80 -7.19 1.76
N LEU A 133 7.06 -7.91 2.86
CA LEU A 133 6.26 -7.86 4.10
C LEU A 133 6.57 -6.65 4.99
N TRP A 134 7.47 -5.75 4.59
CA TRP A 134 7.85 -4.56 5.36
C TRP A 134 6.64 -3.67 5.73
N TYR A 135 5.61 -3.63 4.89
CA TYR A 135 4.38 -2.89 5.19
C TYR A 135 3.67 -3.42 6.45
N ILE A 136 3.72 -4.72 6.72
CA ILE A 136 3.13 -5.32 7.92
C ILE A 136 3.89 -4.87 9.18
N CYS A 137 5.23 -4.77 9.10
CA CYS A 137 6.04 -4.22 10.18
C CYS A 137 5.70 -2.74 10.43
N THR A 138 5.49 -1.97 9.36
CA THR A 138 5.02 -0.57 9.45
C THR A 138 3.64 -0.49 10.12
N TYR A 139 2.70 -1.36 9.71
CA TYR A 139 1.38 -1.41 10.34
C TYR A 139 1.47 -1.80 11.83
N MET A 140 2.33 -2.74 12.17
CA MET A 140 2.62 -3.12 13.57
C MET A 140 3.10 -1.92 14.37
N SER A 141 4.02 -1.12 13.82
CA SER A 141 4.49 0.12 14.45
C SER A 141 3.33 1.10 14.70
N PHE A 142 2.41 1.27 13.75
CA PHE A 142 1.22 2.09 13.96
C PHE A 142 0.33 1.58 15.10
N VAL A 143 0.23 0.26 15.27
CA VAL A 143 -0.53 -0.32 16.39
C VAL A 143 0.17 -0.06 17.72
N PHE A 144 1.49 -0.19 17.81
CA PHE A 144 2.24 0.13 19.03
C PHE A 144 2.14 1.60 19.42
N PHE A 145 2.23 2.49 18.43
CA PHE A 145 2.09 3.94 18.65
C PHE A 145 0.66 4.44 18.56
N PHE A 146 -0.34 3.53 18.50
CA PHE A 146 -1.74 3.89 18.37
C PHE A 146 -2.22 4.93 19.39
N PRO A 147 -1.92 4.85 20.70
CA PRO A 147 -2.44 5.82 21.66
C PRO A 147 -2.00 7.25 21.32
N MET A 148 -0.74 7.43 20.94
CA MET A 148 -0.19 8.74 20.58
C MET A 148 -0.77 9.25 19.25
N LEU A 149 -0.80 8.41 18.21
CA LEU A 149 -1.38 8.76 16.92
C LEU A 149 -2.88 9.06 17.05
N ALA A 150 -3.59 8.28 17.85
CA ALA A 150 -5.01 8.47 18.11
C ALA A 150 -5.31 9.77 18.87
N PHE A 151 -4.42 10.19 19.78
CA PHE A 151 -4.54 11.47 20.45
C PHE A 151 -4.52 12.65 19.46
N ILE A 152 -3.60 12.61 18.49
CA ILE A 152 -3.47 13.64 17.44
C ILE A 152 -4.64 13.56 16.44
N CYS A 153 -5.13 12.34 16.15
CA CYS A 153 -6.16 12.07 15.14
C CYS A 153 -7.60 12.02 15.71
N GLN A 154 -7.87 12.70 16.80
CA GLN A 154 -9.25 12.93 17.24
C GLN A 154 -9.90 14.06 16.44
N ASN A 155 -11.22 13.96 16.21
CA ASN A 155 -11.98 15.02 15.54
C ASN A 155 -12.40 16.12 16.56
N ASP A 156 -11.40 16.77 17.12
CA ASP A 156 -11.52 17.91 18.04
C ASP A 156 -10.88 19.15 17.38
N PRO A 157 -11.44 20.37 17.52
CA PRO A 157 -10.94 21.58 16.85
C PRO A 157 -9.49 21.92 17.15
N GLN A 158 -9.05 21.77 18.42
CA GLN A 158 -7.67 22.06 18.83
C GLN A 158 -6.72 20.99 18.30
N LYS A 159 -7.09 19.70 18.41
CA LYS A 159 -6.32 18.57 17.90
C LYS A 159 -6.26 18.58 16.38
N ASN A 160 -7.32 18.99 15.70
CA ASN A 160 -7.33 19.20 14.24
C ASN A 160 -6.30 20.26 13.82
N LYS A 161 -6.20 21.37 14.56
CA LYS A 161 -5.20 22.42 14.31
C LYS A 161 -3.79 21.88 14.54
N LEU A 162 -3.54 21.23 15.68
CA LEU A 162 -2.25 20.64 16.01
C LEU A 162 -1.81 19.61 14.95
N ARG A 163 -2.69 18.68 14.58
CA ARG A 163 -2.40 17.66 13.56
C ARG A 163 -2.01 18.29 12.23
N ARG A 164 -2.73 19.32 11.75
CA ARG A 164 -2.43 20.01 10.50
C ARG A 164 -1.10 20.76 10.55
N VAL A 165 -0.76 21.36 11.68
CA VAL A 165 0.55 21.97 11.89
C VAL A 165 1.65 20.91 11.82
N LEU A 166 1.51 19.78 12.54
CA LEU A 166 2.46 18.68 12.52
C LEU A 166 2.61 18.07 11.11
N LEU A 167 1.49 17.89 10.41
CA LEU A 167 1.51 17.42 9.02
C LEU A 167 2.23 18.41 8.10
N GLY A 168 1.97 19.71 8.26
CA GLY A 168 2.66 20.77 7.51
C GLY A 168 4.17 20.77 7.76
N VAL A 169 4.61 20.66 9.02
CA VAL A 169 6.01 20.55 9.40
C VAL A 169 6.66 19.29 8.80
N ALA A 170 5.97 18.14 8.84
CA ALA A 170 6.46 16.90 8.27
C ALA A 170 6.61 16.98 6.74
N ILE A 171 5.63 17.57 6.05
CA ILE A 171 5.70 17.81 4.59
C ILE A 171 6.84 18.78 4.26
N ALA A 172 6.99 19.87 5.00
CA ALA A 172 8.09 20.84 4.82
C ALA A 172 9.46 20.16 5.01
N GLY A 173 9.61 19.30 6.03
CA GLY A 173 10.81 18.49 6.23
C GLY A 173 11.09 17.55 5.07
N THR A 174 10.05 16.93 4.47
CA THR A 174 10.21 16.08 3.27
C THR A 174 10.64 16.91 2.06
N ILE A 175 10.08 18.12 1.88
CA ILE A 175 10.50 19.06 0.82
C ILE A 175 11.98 19.42 0.99
N ILE A 176 12.42 19.76 2.20
CA ILE A 176 13.83 20.06 2.49
C ILE A 176 14.70 18.87 2.12
N THR A 177 14.29 17.67 2.49
CA THR A 177 15.03 16.43 2.15
C THR A 177 15.06 16.17 0.64
N ASP A 178 13.97 16.46 -0.08
CA ASP A 178 13.94 16.34 -1.55
C ASP A 178 14.88 17.34 -2.21
N VAL A 179 14.88 18.60 -1.74
CA VAL A 179 15.78 19.67 -2.23
C VAL A 179 17.24 19.31 -1.98
N GLN A 180 17.60 18.87 -0.76
CA GLN A 180 18.96 18.43 -0.45
C GLN A 180 19.40 17.27 -1.34
N TYR A 181 18.54 16.29 -1.53
CA TYR A 181 18.84 15.14 -2.38
C TYR A 181 19.06 15.56 -3.83
N PHE A 182 18.23 16.50 -4.32
CA PHE A 182 18.34 17.08 -5.65
C PHE A 182 19.69 17.79 -5.88
N PHE A 183 20.17 18.53 -4.87
CA PHE A 183 21.46 19.22 -4.91
C PHE A 183 22.64 18.37 -4.39
N LYS A 184 22.43 17.08 -4.06
CA LYS A 184 23.44 16.19 -3.46
C LYS A 184 24.03 16.73 -2.14
N MET A 185 23.23 17.45 -1.36
CA MET A 185 23.58 17.88 -0.02
C MET A 185 23.11 16.83 1.02
N ASN A 186 23.75 16.77 2.16
CA ASN A 186 23.36 15.88 3.26
C ASN A 186 23.29 16.70 4.57
N LEU A 187 22.20 17.45 4.72
CA LEU A 187 21.99 18.35 5.85
C LEU A 187 20.96 17.82 6.84
N PHE A 188 19.94 17.13 6.37
CA PHE A 188 18.78 16.75 7.16
C PHE A 188 18.16 15.44 6.64
N ASP A 189 17.71 14.57 7.53
CA ASP A 189 17.04 13.31 7.17
C ASP A 189 15.73 13.20 7.94
N ILE A 190 14.61 13.46 7.24
CA ILE A 190 13.26 13.38 7.82
C ILE A 190 12.90 11.96 8.25
N GLU A 191 13.53 10.93 7.67
CA GLU A 191 13.23 9.53 8.01
C GLU A 191 13.63 9.22 9.45
N LYS A 192 14.61 9.97 10.00
CA LYS A 192 15.02 9.90 11.41
C LYS A 192 14.11 10.71 12.34
N PHE A 193 13.25 11.55 11.78
CA PHE A 193 12.30 12.38 12.50
C PHE A 193 10.86 11.97 12.16
N LEU A 194 9.92 12.12 13.10
CA LEU A 194 8.47 11.98 12.90
C LEU A 194 8.03 10.64 12.25
N TRP A 195 8.78 9.54 12.47
CA TRP A 195 8.46 8.19 11.94
C TRP A 195 8.34 8.09 10.41
N GLY A 196 8.96 9.01 9.69
CA GLY A 196 9.07 8.96 8.24
C GLY A 196 7.77 9.18 7.47
N TYR A 197 7.88 9.00 6.17
CA TYR A 197 6.81 9.22 5.19
C TYR A 197 5.56 8.35 5.40
N CYS A 198 5.68 7.16 5.99
CA CYS A 198 4.54 6.28 6.22
C CYS A 198 3.50 6.90 7.17
N THR A 199 3.95 7.61 8.21
CA THR A 199 3.07 8.34 9.12
C THR A 199 2.38 9.52 8.45
N ILE A 200 3.07 10.19 7.52
CA ILE A 200 2.49 11.28 6.72
C ILE A 200 1.30 10.73 5.91
N PHE A 201 1.47 9.63 5.17
CA PHE A 201 0.37 8.99 4.45
C PHE A 201 -0.77 8.56 5.37
N LEU A 202 -0.46 8.00 6.54
CA LEU A 202 -1.48 7.61 7.52
C LEU A 202 -2.34 8.81 7.94
N ILE A 203 -1.71 9.95 8.26
CA ILE A 203 -2.40 11.18 8.66
C ILE A 203 -3.19 11.78 7.47
N ILE A 204 -2.63 11.81 6.26
CA ILE A 204 -3.36 12.23 5.05
C ILE A 204 -4.59 11.35 4.84
N GLY A 205 -4.47 10.04 5.00
CA GLY A 205 -5.61 9.11 4.92
C GLY A 205 -6.72 9.45 5.92
N TYR A 206 -6.36 9.82 7.14
CA TYR A 206 -7.33 10.29 8.13
C TYR A 206 -7.97 11.63 7.74
N GLU A 207 -7.19 12.63 7.26
CA GLU A 207 -7.75 13.89 6.75
C GLU A 207 -8.71 13.63 5.58
N LEU A 208 -8.41 12.68 4.68
CA LEU A 208 -9.32 12.28 3.62
C LEU A 208 -10.64 11.73 4.16
N SER A 209 -10.62 11.00 5.28
CA SER A 209 -11.85 10.50 5.93
C SER A 209 -12.75 11.62 6.43
N LEU A 210 -12.17 12.76 6.85
CA LEU A 210 -12.90 13.95 7.28
C LEU A 210 -13.32 14.85 6.10
N PHE A 211 -12.60 14.76 4.99
CA PHE A 211 -12.82 15.58 3.80
C PHE A 211 -13.91 15.02 2.90
N LEU A 212 -13.89 13.71 2.62
CA LEU A 212 -14.79 13.08 1.66
C LEU A 212 -16.28 13.29 1.90
N PRO A 213 -16.79 13.28 3.16
CA PRO A 213 -18.22 13.53 3.43
C PRO A 213 -18.72 14.86 2.88
N LYS A 214 -17.84 15.90 2.79
CA LYS A 214 -18.17 17.22 2.26
C LYS A 214 -18.43 17.22 0.74
N PHE A 215 -17.98 16.19 0.03
CA PHE A 215 -18.11 16.04 -1.44
C PHE A 215 -19.08 14.92 -1.85
N LYS A 216 -19.93 14.47 -0.93
CA LYS A 216 -20.87 13.36 -1.18
C LYS A 216 -21.67 13.52 -2.47
N ASP A 217 -22.12 14.74 -2.76
CA ASP A 217 -22.94 15.07 -3.92
C ASP A 217 -22.13 15.65 -5.11
N GLN A 218 -20.82 15.81 -4.95
CA GLN A 218 -19.93 16.42 -5.94
C GLN A 218 -18.89 15.41 -6.50
N LYS A 219 -19.31 14.19 -6.77
CA LYS A 219 -18.40 13.09 -7.19
C LYS A 219 -17.58 13.42 -8.44
N LYS A 220 -18.18 14.08 -9.45
CA LYS A 220 -17.47 14.50 -10.67
C LYS A 220 -16.38 15.53 -10.37
N LYS A 221 -16.67 16.48 -9.48
CA LYS A 221 -15.69 17.49 -9.04
C LYS A 221 -14.55 16.83 -8.27
N LEU A 222 -14.88 15.89 -7.40
CA LEU A 222 -13.88 15.13 -6.64
C LEU A 222 -12.97 14.31 -7.57
N PHE A 223 -13.54 13.69 -8.61
CA PHE A 223 -12.78 12.99 -9.63
C PHE A 223 -11.83 13.93 -10.38
N ALA A 224 -12.32 15.10 -10.83
CA ALA A 224 -11.50 16.09 -11.54
C ALA A 224 -10.35 16.62 -10.66
N ILE A 225 -10.61 16.88 -9.37
CA ILE A 225 -9.57 17.26 -8.40
C ILE A 225 -8.54 16.13 -8.27
N GLY A 226 -8.99 14.89 -8.13
CA GLY A 226 -8.12 13.73 -8.00
C GLY A 226 -7.21 13.56 -9.21
N VAL A 227 -7.76 13.64 -10.43
CA VAL A 227 -6.98 13.55 -11.68
C VAL A 227 -5.99 14.71 -11.79
N ALA A 228 -6.40 15.95 -11.49
CA ALA A 228 -5.52 17.10 -11.55
C ALA A 228 -4.32 16.99 -10.58
N LEU A 229 -4.57 16.56 -9.33
CA LEU A 229 -3.51 16.31 -8.35
C LEU A 229 -2.58 15.19 -8.82
N TYR A 230 -3.15 14.09 -9.31
CA TYR A 230 -2.37 12.99 -9.82
C TYR A 230 -1.43 13.41 -10.95
N LEU A 231 -1.98 14.08 -11.97
CA LEU A 231 -1.18 14.56 -13.13
C LEU A 231 -0.11 15.55 -12.71
N ALA A 232 -0.42 16.51 -11.83
CA ALA A 232 0.56 17.47 -11.34
C ALA A 232 1.73 16.76 -10.62
N GLY A 233 1.44 15.87 -9.67
CA GLY A 233 2.48 15.13 -8.97
C GLY A 233 3.25 14.17 -9.88
N PHE A 234 2.58 13.52 -10.84
CA PHE A 234 3.22 12.68 -11.85
C PHE A 234 4.22 13.44 -12.70
N LEU A 235 3.83 14.60 -13.24
CA LEU A 235 4.70 15.43 -14.05
C LEU A 235 5.92 15.91 -13.27
N ILE A 236 5.74 16.29 -11.99
CA ILE A 236 6.86 16.68 -11.12
C ILE A 236 7.79 15.47 -10.88
N LYS A 237 7.27 14.29 -10.52
CA LYS A 237 8.08 13.09 -10.31
C LYS A 237 8.86 12.69 -11.55
N TYR A 238 8.18 12.68 -12.70
CA TYR A 238 8.79 12.35 -13.98
C TYR A 238 9.90 13.32 -14.34
N GLY A 239 9.63 14.63 -14.29
CA GLY A 239 10.61 15.67 -14.61
C GLY A 239 11.83 15.65 -13.67
N LEU A 240 11.63 15.40 -12.37
CA LEU A 240 12.74 15.26 -11.42
C LEU A 240 13.63 14.06 -11.74
N GLN A 241 13.06 12.92 -12.11
CA GLN A 241 13.82 11.72 -12.47
C GLN A 241 14.58 11.92 -13.80
N ASP A 242 13.93 12.50 -14.81
CA ASP A 242 14.54 12.80 -16.10
C ASP A 242 15.72 13.77 -15.92
N TYR A 243 15.51 14.86 -15.18
CA TYR A 243 16.58 15.81 -14.85
C TYR A 243 17.76 15.15 -14.11
N MET A 244 17.47 14.30 -13.12
CA MET A 244 18.53 13.60 -12.37
C MET A 244 19.34 12.68 -13.27
N PHE A 245 18.68 12.02 -14.23
CA PHE A 245 19.41 11.20 -15.20
C PHE A 245 20.27 12.06 -16.15
N ILE A 246 19.72 13.12 -16.73
CA ILE A 246 20.47 14.01 -17.64
C ILE A 246 21.69 14.59 -16.92
N LYS A 247 21.52 15.04 -15.68
CA LYS A 247 22.58 15.73 -14.94
C LYS A 247 23.61 14.80 -14.30
N TYR A 248 23.18 13.64 -13.83
CA TYR A 248 23.98 12.76 -12.98
C TYR A 248 24.14 11.33 -13.50
N GLY A 249 23.47 10.98 -14.60
CA GLY A 249 23.58 9.67 -15.26
C GLY A 249 22.85 8.52 -14.54
N TYR A 250 21.95 8.82 -13.58
CA TYR A 250 21.18 7.76 -12.90
C TYR A 250 19.74 8.16 -12.60
N VAL A 251 18.84 7.18 -12.60
CA VAL A 251 17.45 7.37 -12.18
C VAL A 251 17.38 7.34 -10.66
N SER A 252 16.82 8.38 -10.08
CA SER A 252 16.73 8.52 -8.62
C SER A 252 15.67 7.59 -8.01
N ASN A 253 16.09 6.69 -7.14
CA ASN A 253 15.15 5.87 -6.37
C ASN A 253 14.26 6.72 -5.45
N ARG A 254 14.76 7.84 -4.92
CA ARG A 254 13.98 8.73 -4.07
C ARG A 254 12.76 9.30 -4.79
N PHE A 255 12.95 9.86 -6.00
CA PHE A 255 11.84 10.45 -6.76
C PHE A 255 10.99 9.41 -7.50
N ARG A 256 11.45 8.17 -7.58
CA ARG A 256 10.72 7.06 -8.16
C ARG A 256 9.70 6.47 -7.18
N TRP A 257 10.08 6.31 -5.91
CA TRP A 257 9.30 5.62 -4.90
C TRP A 257 8.51 6.57 -4.00
N LEU A 258 7.99 6.02 -2.90
CA LEU A 258 7.05 6.67 -1.97
C LEU A 258 7.67 7.72 -1.04
N GLN A 259 8.97 7.94 -1.06
CA GLN A 259 9.69 8.78 -0.09
C GLN A 259 9.69 10.27 -0.43
N CYS A 260 9.20 10.69 -1.59
CA CYS A 260 9.25 12.08 -2.05
C CYS A 260 7.92 12.81 -1.85
N THR A 261 8.00 14.13 -1.70
CA THR A 261 6.82 14.99 -1.55
C THR A 261 5.80 14.87 -2.68
N PRO A 262 6.20 14.85 -3.99
CA PRO A 262 5.24 14.66 -5.06
C PRO A 262 4.43 13.37 -4.96
N CYS A 263 4.96 12.32 -4.28
CA CYS A 263 4.22 11.08 -4.06
C CYS A 263 3.00 11.27 -3.14
N PHE A 264 3.04 12.19 -2.18
CA PHE A 264 1.86 12.52 -1.36
C PHE A 264 0.73 13.09 -2.22
N ILE A 265 1.08 13.87 -3.24
CA ILE A 265 0.12 14.50 -4.16
C ILE A 265 -0.45 13.44 -5.12
N THR A 266 0.42 12.61 -5.73
CA THR A 266 -0.03 11.54 -6.65
C THR A 266 -0.90 10.52 -5.94
N ALA A 267 -0.50 10.05 -4.77
CA ALA A 267 -1.25 9.07 -4.01
C ALA A 267 -2.62 9.59 -3.55
N ALA A 268 -2.69 10.83 -3.06
CA ALA A 268 -3.95 11.48 -2.72
C ALA A 268 -4.85 11.64 -3.96
N GLY A 269 -4.27 12.08 -5.10
CA GLY A 269 -4.96 12.21 -6.37
C GLY A 269 -5.53 10.89 -6.88
N MET A 270 -4.74 9.82 -6.85
CA MET A 270 -5.18 8.48 -7.26
C MET A 270 -6.25 7.93 -6.31
N PHE A 271 -6.11 8.14 -5.00
CA PHE A 271 -7.13 7.77 -4.02
C PHE A 271 -8.46 8.45 -4.33
N LEU A 272 -8.47 9.79 -4.51
CA LEU A 272 -9.68 10.58 -4.77
C LEU A 272 -10.35 10.17 -6.09
N SER A 273 -9.58 9.98 -7.16
CA SER A 273 -10.09 9.55 -8.47
C SER A 273 -10.73 8.18 -8.39
N THR A 274 -10.03 7.21 -7.81
CA THR A 274 -10.49 5.83 -7.68
C THR A 274 -11.71 5.73 -6.76
N TYR A 275 -11.68 6.44 -5.63
CA TYR A 275 -12.84 6.53 -4.72
C TYR A 275 -14.06 7.12 -5.41
N SER A 276 -13.87 8.18 -6.20
CA SER A 276 -14.96 8.81 -6.95
C SER A 276 -15.60 7.84 -7.93
N ILE A 277 -14.80 7.10 -8.72
CA ILE A 277 -15.28 6.07 -9.64
C ILE A 277 -16.07 5.01 -8.85
N GLY A 278 -15.48 4.47 -7.78
CA GLY A 278 -16.12 3.47 -6.95
C GLY A 278 -17.46 3.95 -6.38
N SER A 279 -17.54 5.22 -5.97
CA SER A 279 -18.76 5.82 -5.41
C SER A 279 -19.91 5.99 -6.41
N LEU A 280 -19.64 5.92 -7.72
CA LEU A 280 -20.67 5.90 -8.77
C LEU A 280 -21.35 4.55 -8.93
N ILE A 281 -20.73 3.48 -8.44
CA ILE A 281 -21.24 2.12 -8.54
C ILE A 281 -22.43 1.97 -7.57
N LYS A 282 -23.55 1.42 -8.07
CA LYS A 282 -24.75 1.21 -7.26
C LYS A 282 -24.49 0.17 -6.16
N ARG A 283 -24.80 0.55 -4.92
CA ARG A 283 -24.70 -0.36 -3.76
C ARG A 283 -25.66 -1.54 -3.92
N GLY A 284 -25.19 -2.72 -3.50
CA GLY A 284 -25.98 -3.97 -3.60
C GLY A 284 -26.08 -4.59 -4.98
N GLY A 285 -25.61 -3.90 -6.03
CA GLY A 285 -25.52 -4.44 -7.39
C GLY A 285 -24.41 -5.49 -7.55
N ILE A 286 -24.43 -6.24 -8.66
CA ILE A 286 -23.41 -7.27 -8.95
C ILE A 286 -21.99 -6.70 -8.93
N PRO A 287 -21.67 -5.52 -9.58
CA PRO A 287 -20.32 -4.96 -9.53
C PRO A 287 -19.87 -4.64 -8.10
N SER A 288 -20.74 -4.08 -7.27
CA SER A 288 -20.43 -3.76 -5.86
C SER A 288 -20.13 -5.03 -5.04
N ARG A 289 -20.86 -6.13 -5.29
CA ARG A 289 -20.60 -7.43 -4.63
C ARG A 289 -19.25 -8.03 -5.03
N ILE A 290 -18.91 -7.97 -6.34
CA ILE A 290 -17.63 -8.44 -6.87
C ILE A 290 -16.49 -7.62 -6.24
N ILE A 291 -16.58 -6.29 -6.25
CA ILE A 291 -15.57 -5.41 -5.66
C ILE A 291 -15.40 -5.71 -4.17
N ASN A 292 -16.49 -5.86 -3.43
CA ASN A 292 -16.44 -6.19 -2.01
C ASN A 292 -15.80 -7.57 -1.74
N PHE A 293 -16.07 -8.56 -2.60
CA PHE A 293 -15.44 -9.88 -2.50
C PHE A 293 -13.93 -9.78 -2.78
N VAL A 294 -13.54 -9.25 -3.93
CA VAL A 294 -12.13 -9.10 -4.34
C VAL A 294 -11.37 -8.22 -3.34
N GLY A 295 -11.92 -7.05 -2.98
CA GLY A 295 -11.33 -6.15 -2.00
C GLY A 295 -11.13 -6.80 -0.63
N SER A 296 -12.01 -7.73 -0.25
CA SER A 296 -11.84 -8.50 0.99
C SER A 296 -10.74 -9.56 0.91
N CYS A 297 -10.21 -9.88 -0.26
CA CYS A 297 -9.11 -10.81 -0.49
C CYS A 297 -7.76 -10.09 -0.65
N THR A 298 -7.73 -8.75 -0.75
CA THR A 298 -6.53 -7.97 -1.08
C THR A 298 -5.36 -8.20 -0.12
N PHE A 299 -5.63 -8.45 1.16
CA PHE A 299 -4.58 -8.77 2.12
C PHE A 299 -3.90 -10.11 1.79
N ALA A 300 -4.66 -11.16 1.53
CA ALA A 300 -4.09 -12.44 1.14
C ALA A 300 -3.44 -12.38 -0.26
N ILE A 301 -3.99 -11.60 -1.21
CA ILE A 301 -3.32 -11.33 -2.50
C ILE A 301 -1.95 -10.69 -2.24
N TYR A 302 -1.89 -9.68 -1.35
CA TYR A 302 -0.63 -9.04 -0.95
C TYR A 302 0.36 -10.05 -0.34
N LEU A 303 -0.08 -11.02 0.43
CA LEU A 303 0.81 -12.06 0.97
C LEU A 303 1.37 -12.95 -0.16
N PHE A 304 0.52 -13.43 -1.05
CA PHE A 304 0.87 -14.49 -2.00
C PHE A 304 1.45 -14.00 -3.34
N HIS A 305 1.31 -12.69 -3.70
CA HIS A 305 1.71 -12.22 -5.03
C HIS A 305 3.19 -12.48 -5.38
N MET A 306 4.10 -12.35 -4.40
CA MET A 306 5.53 -12.61 -4.65
C MET A 306 5.81 -14.09 -4.93
N LEU A 307 5.11 -14.99 -4.23
CA LEU A 307 5.20 -16.42 -4.51
C LEU A 307 4.67 -16.73 -5.92
N VAL A 308 3.55 -16.11 -6.32
CA VAL A 308 3.00 -16.29 -7.68
C VAL A 308 3.95 -15.71 -8.72
N ILE A 309 4.55 -14.53 -8.48
CA ILE A 309 5.55 -13.92 -9.40
C ILE A 309 6.75 -14.84 -9.58
N SER A 310 7.27 -15.44 -8.50
CA SER A 310 8.42 -16.36 -8.60
C SER A 310 8.11 -17.59 -9.44
N GLU A 311 6.91 -18.14 -9.32
CA GLU A 311 6.49 -19.34 -10.05
C GLU A 311 6.04 -19.04 -11.49
N THR A 312 5.69 -17.80 -11.80
CA THR A 312 5.19 -17.40 -13.13
C THR A 312 6.26 -16.73 -14.01
N GLY A 313 7.55 -17.02 -13.77
CA GLY A 313 8.65 -16.47 -14.58
C GLY A 313 8.51 -16.75 -16.09
N GLY A 314 8.02 -17.92 -16.48
CA GLY A 314 7.71 -18.24 -17.86
C GLY A 314 6.61 -17.36 -18.48
N TRP A 315 5.58 -17.01 -17.72
CA TRP A 315 4.55 -16.08 -18.16
C TRP A 315 5.09 -14.66 -18.33
N ARG A 316 5.98 -14.23 -17.42
CA ARG A 316 6.66 -12.95 -17.55
C ARG A 316 7.39 -12.86 -18.89
N ASN A 317 8.16 -13.90 -19.25
CA ASN A 317 8.85 -13.96 -20.53
C ASN A 317 7.88 -13.97 -21.72
N PHE A 318 6.79 -14.75 -21.66
CA PHE A 318 5.76 -14.76 -22.71
C PHE A 318 5.16 -13.36 -22.94
N PHE A 319 4.72 -12.67 -21.89
CA PHE A 319 4.15 -11.33 -22.01
C PHE A 319 5.21 -10.31 -22.46
N PHE A 320 6.46 -10.45 -22.00
CA PHE A 320 7.56 -9.60 -22.45
C PHE A 320 7.81 -9.78 -23.96
N MET A 321 7.88 -11.00 -24.45
CA MET A 321 8.07 -11.30 -25.88
C MET A 321 6.92 -10.76 -26.72
N LYS A 322 5.70 -10.75 -26.19
CA LYS A 322 4.50 -10.29 -26.91
C LYS A 322 4.35 -8.76 -26.91
N PHE A 323 4.67 -8.08 -25.83
CA PHE A 323 4.36 -6.65 -25.63
C PHE A 323 5.55 -5.81 -25.16
N GLY A 324 6.57 -6.40 -24.57
CA GLY A 324 7.62 -5.68 -23.85
C GLY A 324 8.84 -5.28 -24.69
N HIS A 325 8.93 -5.73 -25.96
CA HIS A 325 10.05 -5.39 -26.85
C HIS A 325 10.08 -3.92 -27.24
N GLU A 326 8.88 -3.32 -27.36
CA GLU A 326 8.79 -1.91 -27.66
C GLU A 326 9.06 -1.07 -26.41
N THR A 327 9.63 0.10 -26.60
CA THR A 327 10.05 1.02 -25.53
C THR A 327 9.03 2.14 -25.30
N THR A 328 7.86 2.05 -25.97
CA THR A 328 6.80 3.05 -25.84
C THR A 328 6.06 2.90 -24.51
N PHE A 329 5.41 3.96 -24.06
CA PHE A 329 4.55 3.92 -22.86
C PHE A 329 3.43 2.89 -23.00
N PHE A 330 2.77 2.83 -24.17
CA PHE A 330 1.64 1.94 -24.40
C PHE A 330 2.02 0.45 -24.44
N SER A 331 3.13 0.09 -25.04
CA SER A 331 3.62 -1.29 -25.04
C SER A 331 4.04 -1.73 -23.65
N THR A 332 4.74 -0.86 -22.93
CA THR A 332 5.11 -1.06 -21.53
C THR A 332 3.86 -1.24 -20.65
N PHE A 333 2.85 -0.39 -20.84
CA PHE A 333 1.58 -0.49 -20.13
C PHE A 333 0.86 -1.81 -20.42
N ALA A 334 0.79 -2.20 -21.70
CA ALA A 334 0.15 -3.46 -22.11
C ALA A 334 0.84 -4.68 -21.49
N TYR A 335 2.18 -4.69 -21.47
CA TYR A 335 2.96 -5.73 -20.80
C TYR A 335 2.60 -5.83 -19.31
N TYR A 336 2.74 -4.74 -18.57
CA TYR A 336 2.50 -4.74 -17.14
C TYR A 336 1.06 -5.06 -16.78
N LEU A 337 0.10 -4.51 -17.51
CA LEU A 337 -1.31 -4.75 -17.26
C LEU A 337 -1.67 -6.23 -17.47
N SER A 338 -1.23 -6.81 -18.60
CA SER A 338 -1.50 -8.20 -18.93
C SER A 338 -0.89 -9.17 -17.93
N TYR A 339 0.39 -8.95 -17.58
CA TYR A 339 1.09 -9.79 -16.61
C TYR A 339 0.51 -9.62 -15.19
N ALA A 340 0.23 -8.37 -14.78
CA ALA A 340 -0.36 -8.13 -13.46
C ALA A 340 -1.75 -8.74 -13.31
N PHE A 341 -2.59 -8.71 -14.34
CA PHE A 341 -3.90 -9.38 -14.29
C PHE A 341 -3.76 -10.90 -14.22
N ALA A 342 -2.80 -11.49 -14.93
CA ALA A 342 -2.56 -12.92 -14.84
C ALA A 342 -2.11 -13.33 -13.43
N VAL A 343 -1.13 -12.63 -12.86
CA VAL A 343 -0.65 -12.85 -11.49
C VAL A 343 -1.77 -12.59 -10.47
N PHE A 344 -2.51 -11.49 -10.62
CA PHE A 344 -3.62 -11.14 -9.74
C PHE A 344 -4.71 -12.20 -9.74
N GLY A 345 -5.06 -12.75 -10.91
CA GLY A 345 -6.07 -13.81 -11.04
C GLY A 345 -5.68 -15.07 -10.27
N VAL A 346 -4.43 -15.54 -10.41
CA VAL A 346 -3.94 -16.70 -9.66
C VAL A 346 -3.87 -16.39 -8.17
N ALA A 347 -3.31 -15.23 -7.81
CA ALA A 347 -3.22 -14.81 -6.42
C ALA A 347 -4.61 -14.67 -5.77
N LEU A 348 -5.63 -14.21 -6.50
CA LEU A 348 -7.01 -14.10 -6.02
C LEU A 348 -7.61 -15.47 -5.70
N ILE A 349 -7.37 -16.49 -6.53
CA ILE A 349 -7.85 -17.86 -6.28
C ILE A 349 -7.22 -18.40 -4.99
N ILE A 350 -5.89 -18.28 -4.86
CA ILE A 350 -5.15 -18.70 -3.65
C ILE A 350 -5.66 -17.92 -2.44
N ALA A 351 -5.81 -16.60 -2.57
CA ALA A 351 -6.29 -15.72 -1.51
C ALA A 351 -7.72 -16.06 -1.06
N ALA A 352 -8.60 -16.43 -1.98
CA ALA A 352 -9.95 -16.86 -1.64
C ALA A 352 -9.92 -18.15 -0.79
N ILE A 353 -9.11 -19.14 -1.18
CA ILE A 353 -8.92 -20.37 -0.41
C ILE A 353 -8.35 -20.05 0.97
N PHE A 354 -7.25 -19.29 1.05
CA PHE A 354 -6.60 -18.90 2.29
C PHE A 354 -7.54 -18.14 3.23
N LYS A 355 -8.33 -17.24 2.70
CA LYS A 355 -9.31 -16.48 3.48
C LYS A 355 -10.36 -17.38 4.15
N TYR A 356 -10.90 -18.37 3.43
CA TYR A 356 -11.93 -19.25 4.00
C TYR A 356 -11.35 -20.34 4.87
N ALA A 357 -10.16 -20.87 4.54
CA ALA A 357 -9.51 -21.95 5.28
C ALA A 357 -8.73 -21.45 6.51
N ILE A 358 -8.18 -20.21 6.48
CA ILE A 358 -7.26 -19.72 7.52
C ILE A 358 -7.80 -18.46 8.20
N GLU A 359 -8.01 -17.35 7.45
CA GLU A 359 -8.35 -16.06 8.06
C GLU A 359 -9.69 -16.11 8.82
N LYS A 360 -10.75 -16.63 8.21
CA LYS A 360 -12.07 -16.69 8.86
C LYS A 360 -12.11 -17.58 10.11
N PRO A 361 -11.51 -18.78 10.15
CA PRO A 361 -11.38 -19.57 11.37
C PRO A 361 -10.64 -18.84 12.49
N ILE A 362 -9.50 -18.19 12.16
CA ILE A 362 -8.74 -17.39 13.13
C ILE A 362 -9.62 -16.25 13.68
N GLU A 363 -10.27 -15.48 12.81
CA GLU A 363 -11.17 -14.41 13.24
C GLU A 363 -12.31 -14.92 14.14
N ARG A 364 -12.89 -16.10 13.87
CA ARG A 364 -13.95 -16.67 14.68
C ARG A 364 -13.44 -17.08 16.07
N LEU A 365 -12.26 -17.69 16.15
CA LEU A 365 -11.61 -18.05 17.41
C LEU A 365 -11.39 -16.82 18.29
N PHE A 366 -10.78 -15.78 17.72
CA PHE A 366 -10.51 -14.53 18.43
C PHE A 366 -11.77 -13.72 18.75
N ARG A 367 -12.83 -13.81 17.94
CA ARG A 367 -14.10 -13.13 18.22
C ARG A 367 -14.74 -13.65 19.49
N ARG A 368 -14.70 -14.96 19.73
CA ARG A 368 -15.17 -15.57 21.00
C ARG A 368 -14.40 -15.01 22.19
N TRP A 369 -13.10 -14.83 22.05
CA TRP A 369 -12.23 -14.25 23.07
C TRP A 369 -12.41 -12.72 23.26
N LEU A 370 -12.91 -12.01 22.25
CA LEU A 370 -13.20 -10.57 22.29
C LEU A 370 -14.56 -10.22 22.95
N VAL A 371 -15.52 -11.15 22.94
CA VAL A 371 -16.89 -10.93 23.44
C VAL A 371 -17.02 -11.32 24.92
N GLN A 372 -16.09 -12.08 25.47
CA GLN A 372 -16.13 -12.54 26.87
C GLN A 372 -15.58 -11.53 27.90
N ARG A 373 -15.39 -10.29 27.53
CA ARG A 373 -15.05 -9.16 28.41
C ARG A 373 -15.77 -7.91 27.91
#